data_3f3b098a338f08351d5a8c9ac26ab823
#
_entry.id   3f3b098a338f08351d5a8c9ac26ab823
#
_cell.length_a   1.000
_cell.length_b   1.000
_cell.length_c   1.000
_cell.angle_alpha   90.00
_cell.angle_beta   90.00
_cell.angle_gamma   90.00
#
_symmetry.space_group_name_H-M   'P 1'
#
loop_
_entity.id
_entity.type
_entity.pdbx_description
1 polymer ?
#
loop_
_entity_poly.entity_id
_entity_poly.type
_entity_poly.pdbx_seq_one_letter_code
_entity_poly.pdbx_strand_id
1 'polypeptide(L)'
;MNGKKKKALLRAAVILCVAAAAAAALFVVGKWEKMETPVDAADTSDDDRPEFYYAGAWYTQNTELETLLIAGIDKYSDQLAETLELGKELDANINTQQSDFLMLLILDKAQNTCTVLPLNRDTMTQINALGMAGESIGSFTGQLALAHTYGSSGIDSGYNTVQAVSDLLYGAQIDHFITVTMDAVAVLNDLVGGVTVLVEDDFSNITDQLPQGQEVHLTGSLALTYVRSRRSVADQTNINRMARQKTYLEALYEQLKAQPAETFSAKALLELSPYLVSDCSAAALSELYQEILDSKLTVLDAPEGESVRGEKFMEFYPDEQKLQRLVIDLLFIPAEASAG
;
A
#
# COMPACT_ATOMS: atom_id res chain seq x y z
N MET A 1 2.56 -34.46 -1.21
CA MET A 1 1.85 -33.27 -0.71
C MET A 1 1.37 -32.50 -1.93
N ASN A 2 0.04 -32.39 -2.11
CA ASN A 2 -0.60 -32.01 -3.38
C ASN A 2 -0.28 -30.58 -3.82
N GLY A 3 0.02 -30.37 -5.12
CA GLY A 3 0.33 -29.07 -5.72
C GLY A 3 -0.73 -27.97 -5.54
N LYS A 4 -1.95 -28.30 -5.18
CA LYS A 4 -3.01 -27.34 -4.81
C LYS A 4 -2.81 -26.73 -3.42
N LYS A 5 -2.18 -27.45 -2.47
CA LYS A 5 -1.80 -26.89 -1.16
C LYS A 5 -0.59 -25.95 -1.27
N LYS A 6 0.32 -26.18 -2.23
CA LYS A 6 1.45 -25.27 -2.49
C LYS A 6 0.99 -23.92 -3.06
N LYS A 7 -0.02 -23.90 -3.94
CA LYS A 7 -0.54 -22.66 -4.53
C LYS A 7 -1.39 -21.80 -3.58
N ALA A 8 -2.05 -22.41 -2.59
CA ALA A 8 -2.80 -21.68 -1.57
C ALA A 8 -1.90 -21.03 -0.50
N LEU A 9 -0.73 -21.60 -0.29
CA LEU A 9 0.30 -21.08 0.62
C LEU A 9 1.04 -19.84 0.07
N LEU A 10 0.97 -19.60 -1.23
CA LEU A 10 1.79 -18.65 -2.02
C LEU A 10 1.45 -17.16 -1.84
N ARG A 11 0.38 -16.80 -1.18
CA ARG A 11 -0.29 -15.52 -1.40
C ARG A 11 -0.33 -14.54 -0.22
N ALA A 12 0.15 -14.88 0.97
CA ALA A 12 -0.02 -14.08 2.21
C ALA A 12 1.18 -13.22 2.69
N ALA A 13 2.34 -13.22 2.03
CA ALA A 13 3.59 -12.66 2.58
C ALA A 13 3.86 -11.19 2.41
N VAL A 14 3.28 -10.62 1.41
CA VAL A 14 3.47 -9.20 1.08
C VAL A 14 2.95 -8.29 2.16
N ILE A 15 1.81 -8.68 2.64
CA ILE A 15 1.06 -7.99 3.66
C ILE A 15 1.74 -8.16 5.02
N LEU A 16 2.30 -9.35 5.21
CA LEU A 16 3.03 -9.74 6.40
C LEU A 16 4.21 -8.84 6.68
N CYS A 17 4.92 -8.45 5.64
CA CYS A 17 6.14 -7.67 5.80
C CYS A 17 5.88 -6.28 6.32
N VAL A 18 4.85 -5.62 5.83
CA VAL A 18 4.50 -4.27 6.27
C VAL A 18 3.81 -4.33 7.64
N ALA A 19 2.90 -5.26 7.87
CA ALA A 19 2.24 -5.42 9.17
C ALA A 19 3.18 -5.93 10.26
N ALA A 20 4.06 -6.90 9.98
CA ALA A 20 5.07 -7.37 10.95
C ALA A 20 6.07 -6.30 11.30
N ALA A 21 6.53 -5.55 10.31
CA ALA A 21 7.42 -4.42 10.52
C ALA A 21 6.78 -3.37 11.42
N ALA A 22 5.50 -3.05 11.21
CA ALA A 22 4.76 -2.08 12.00
C ALA A 22 4.48 -2.60 13.44
N ALA A 23 4.01 -3.84 13.60
CA ALA A 23 3.71 -4.42 14.93
C ALA A 23 4.90 -4.41 15.87
N ALA A 24 6.06 -4.59 15.33
CA ALA A 24 7.27 -4.72 16.13
C ALA A 24 7.98 -3.39 16.38
N ALA A 25 7.87 -2.44 15.48
CA ALA A 25 8.34 -1.08 15.73
C ALA A 25 7.72 -0.50 17.01
N LEU A 26 6.48 -0.84 17.27
CA LEU A 26 5.72 -0.31 18.41
C LEU A 26 5.92 -1.11 19.70
N PHE A 27 6.23 -2.41 19.63
CA PHE A 27 6.49 -3.22 20.84
C PHE A 27 7.76 -2.80 21.59
N VAL A 28 8.74 -2.22 20.89
CA VAL A 28 10.01 -1.80 21.50
C VAL A 28 9.99 -0.35 21.96
N VAL A 29 9.12 0.49 21.41
CA VAL A 29 8.95 1.87 21.84
C VAL A 29 7.92 1.97 22.99
N GLY A 30 8.03 1.14 24.00
CA GLY A 30 7.26 1.27 25.25
C GLY A 30 7.52 2.58 26.01
N LYS A 31 7.86 3.64 25.33
CA LYS A 31 8.08 5.03 25.79
C LYS A 31 7.36 6.06 24.93
N TRP A 32 6.27 5.69 24.29
CA TRP A 32 5.37 6.73 23.80
C TRP A 32 4.46 7.12 24.96
N GLU A 33 4.78 8.27 25.57
CA GLU A 33 3.81 9.02 26.33
C GLU A 33 2.50 9.06 25.53
N LYS A 34 1.39 8.86 26.21
CA LYS A 34 0.05 9.00 25.67
C LYS A 34 0.02 10.19 24.70
N MET A 35 0.16 9.94 23.41
CA MET A 35 -0.48 10.80 22.45
C MET A 35 -1.97 10.63 22.71
N GLU A 36 -2.63 11.72 23.04
CA GLU A 36 -4.08 11.77 23.14
C GLU A 36 -4.61 11.11 21.85
N THR A 37 -5.43 10.09 22.05
CA THR A 37 -6.13 9.42 20.95
C THR A 37 -6.73 10.52 20.10
N PRO A 38 -6.46 10.52 18.78
CA PRO A 38 -7.26 11.32 17.88
C PRO A 38 -8.71 10.94 18.15
N VAL A 39 -9.57 11.93 18.17
CA VAL A 39 -11.01 11.89 18.31
C VAL A 39 -11.55 10.50 18.08
N ASP A 40 -12.22 9.93 19.10
CA ASP A 40 -12.91 8.65 19.04
C ASP A 40 -13.35 8.40 17.59
N ALA A 41 -12.98 7.25 17.04
CA ALA A 41 -13.64 6.74 15.86
C ALA A 41 -15.13 6.91 16.17
N ALA A 42 -15.76 7.86 15.51
CA ALA A 42 -17.14 8.20 15.78
C ALA A 42 -17.86 6.87 15.79
N ASP A 43 -18.59 6.61 16.87
CA ASP A 43 -19.59 5.57 16.94
C ASP A 43 -20.56 5.91 15.78
N THR A 44 -20.19 5.45 14.58
CA THR A 44 -21.01 5.63 13.39
C THR A 44 -22.20 4.75 13.64
N SER A 45 -23.30 5.38 14.02
CA SER A 45 -24.59 4.74 14.03
C SER A 45 -24.78 4.05 12.66
N ASP A 46 -25.49 2.92 12.64
CA ASP A 46 -25.78 2.13 11.43
C ASP A 46 -26.32 2.99 10.25
N ASP A 47 -26.67 4.23 10.50
CA ASP A 47 -27.28 5.21 9.59
C ASP A 47 -26.22 6.02 8.78
N ASP A 48 -24.92 5.94 9.08
CA ASP A 48 -23.84 6.73 8.44
C ASP A 48 -22.96 5.90 7.50
N ARG A 49 -23.33 4.67 7.19
CA ARG A 49 -22.59 3.81 6.27
C ARG A 49 -22.68 4.33 4.84
N PRO A 50 -21.57 4.33 4.09
CA PRO A 50 -21.60 4.66 2.68
C PRO A 50 -22.61 3.79 1.93
N GLU A 51 -23.52 4.44 1.22
CA GLU A 51 -24.50 3.80 0.35
C GLU A 51 -24.15 4.08 -1.11
N PHE A 52 -24.27 3.08 -1.94
CA PHE A 52 -23.94 3.14 -3.34
C PHE A 52 -25.08 2.59 -4.21
N TYR A 53 -25.63 3.42 -5.11
CA TYR A 53 -26.67 2.97 -6.05
C TYR A 53 -26.04 2.48 -7.35
N TYR A 54 -26.24 1.19 -7.66
CA TYR A 54 -25.69 0.59 -8.87
C TYR A 54 -26.67 -0.42 -9.48
N ALA A 55 -26.81 -0.37 -10.82
CA ALA A 55 -27.61 -1.32 -11.60
C ALA A 55 -29.06 -1.56 -11.07
N GLY A 56 -29.67 -0.53 -10.46
CA GLY A 56 -31.05 -0.60 -9.98
C GLY A 56 -31.19 -1.07 -8.52
N ALA A 57 -30.11 -1.24 -7.80
CA ALA A 57 -30.12 -1.63 -6.39
C ALA A 57 -29.23 -0.71 -5.54
N TRP A 58 -29.57 -0.58 -4.27
CA TRP A 58 -28.72 0.05 -3.27
C TRP A 58 -27.78 -0.98 -2.62
N TYR A 59 -26.57 -0.54 -2.35
CA TYR A 59 -25.55 -1.30 -1.67
C TYR A 59 -25.04 -0.49 -0.49
N THR A 60 -24.72 -1.15 0.62
CA THR A 60 -24.08 -0.56 1.80
C THR A 60 -22.73 -1.23 2.03
N GLN A 61 -21.80 -0.51 2.63
CA GLN A 61 -20.49 -1.07 2.92
C GLN A 61 -20.59 -2.29 3.85
N ASN A 62 -19.84 -3.32 3.53
CA ASN A 62 -19.74 -4.53 4.37
C ASN A 62 -18.84 -4.26 5.57
N THR A 63 -19.42 -4.05 6.74
CA THR A 63 -18.72 -3.76 7.99
C THR A 63 -18.08 -4.98 8.66
N GLU A 64 -18.31 -6.19 8.13
CA GLU A 64 -17.62 -7.41 8.58
C GLU A 64 -16.20 -7.53 8.00
N LEU A 65 -15.86 -6.66 7.05
CA LEU A 65 -14.51 -6.57 6.49
C LEU A 65 -13.65 -5.63 7.32
N GLU A 66 -12.37 -5.92 7.38
CA GLU A 66 -11.35 -4.99 7.90
C GLU A 66 -10.42 -4.59 6.77
N THR A 67 -10.17 -3.31 6.61
CA THR A 67 -9.42 -2.75 5.50
C THR A 67 -8.14 -2.06 5.95
N LEU A 68 -7.05 -2.30 5.23
CA LEU A 68 -5.75 -1.70 5.51
C LEU A 68 -5.13 -1.13 4.23
N LEU A 69 -4.97 0.18 4.15
CA LEU A 69 -4.24 0.83 3.08
C LEU A 69 -2.74 0.79 3.34
N ILE A 70 -1.98 0.28 2.37
CA ILE A 70 -0.52 0.30 2.41
C ILE A 70 0.00 1.21 1.31
N ALA A 71 0.81 2.20 1.69
CA ALA A 71 1.43 3.14 0.78
C ALA A 71 2.96 3.12 0.92
N GLY A 72 3.66 2.80 -0.17
CA GLY A 72 5.12 2.91 -0.26
C GLY A 72 5.49 4.31 -0.73
N ILE A 73 6.17 5.08 0.13
CA ILE A 73 6.54 6.48 -0.15
C ILE A 73 8.01 6.59 -0.54
N ASP A 74 8.27 7.44 -1.53
CA ASP A 74 9.63 7.79 -1.91
C ASP A 74 10.14 8.88 -0.95
N LYS A 75 11.09 8.52 -0.09
CA LYS A 75 11.74 9.45 0.83
C LYS A 75 13.17 9.67 0.37
N TYR A 76 13.61 10.94 0.30
CA TYR A 76 15.04 11.21 0.19
C TYR A 76 15.74 10.75 1.47
N SER A 77 16.82 9.99 1.32
CA SER A 77 17.74 9.80 2.44
C SER A 77 18.29 11.16 2.87
N ASP A 78 18.50 11.33 4.17
CA ASP A 78 19.12 12.56 4.70
C ASP A 78 20.47 12.85 4.01
N GLN A 79 21.21 11.82 3.61
CA GLN A 79 22.43 11.94 2.82
C GLN A 79 22.23 12.57 1.45
N LEU A 80 21.13 12.27 0.77
CA LEU A 80 20.83 12.89 -0.53
C LEU A 80 20.38 14.35 -0.36
N ALA A 81 19.66 14.66 0.70
CA ALA A 81 19.26 16.01 1.05
C ALA A 81 20.50 16.90 1.37
N GLU A 82 21.50 16.37 2.08
CA GLU A 82 22.78 17.02 2.34
C GLU A 82 23.62 17.20 1.06
N THR A 83 23.66 16.17 0.19
CA THR A 83 24.47 16.21 -1.05
C THR A 83 23.92 17.23 -2.06
N LEU A 84 22.62 17.47 -2.06
CA LEU A 84 21.97 18.41 -2.98
C LEU A 84 22.04 19.87 -2.50
N GLU A 85 22.70 20.17 -1.38
CA GLU A 85 22.77 21.51 -0.78
C GLU A 85 21.39 22.22 -0.72
N LEU A 86 20.37 21.50 -0.34
CA LEU A 86 18.97 21.90 -0.41
C LEU A 86 18.58 23.00 0.61
N GLY A 87 19.55 23.85 0.99
CA GLY A 87 19.32 25.04 1.77
C GLY A 87 18.85 26.26 0.97
N LYS A 88 18.70 26.14 -0.36
CA LYS A 88 18.26 27.23 -1.23
C LYS A 88 17.01 26.85 -1.99
N GLU A 89 15.87 27.43 -1.55
CA GLU A 89 14.60 27.48 -2.26
C GLU A 89 14.21 26.14 -2.91
N LEU A 90 13.84 25.16 -2.08
CA LEU A 90 13.06 24.02 -2.54
C LEU A 90 11.77 24.58 -3.12
N ASP A 91 11.64 24.51 -4.44
CA ASP A 91 10.34 24.59 -5.07
C ASP A 91 9.41 23.61 -4.31
N ALA A 92 8.28 24.08 -3.83
CA ALA A 92 7.30 23.27 -3.09
C ALA A 92 6.89 21.99 -3.83
N ASN A 93 7.21 21.91 -5.12
CA ASN A 93 7.04 20.73 -5.98
C ASN A 93 8.12 19.64 -5.82
N ILE A 94 9.16 19.85 -4.99
CA ILE A 94 10.21 18.83 -4.74
C ILE A 94 9.94 18.07 -3.43
N ASN A 95 8.75 18.19 -2.86
CA ASN A 95 8.39 17.33 -1.76
C ASN A 95 8.16 15.91 -2.32
N THR A 96 9.16 15.05 -2.17
CA THR A 96 9.29 13.76 -2.83
C THR A 96 8.56 12.63 -2.12
N GLN A 97 7.77 12.93 -1.12
CA GLN A 97 6.96 11.94 -0.40
C GLN A 97 5.73 11.48 -1.21
N GLN A 98 5.94 11.19 -2.50
CA GLN A 98 4.91 10.60 -3.33
C GLN A 98 4.74 9.12 -2.99
N SER A 99 3.49 8.67 -2.99
CA SER A 99 3.19 7.24 -2.87
C SER A 99 3.48 6.53 -4.18
N ASP A 100 4.64 5.89 -4.27
CA ASP A 100 5.04 5.14 -5.47
C ASP A 100 4.39 3.77 -5.58
N PHE A 101 3.84 3.28 -4.49
CA PHE A 101 3.20 1.99 -4.35
C PHE A 101 1.96 2.16 -3.47
N LEU A 102 0.82 1.65 -3.91
CA LEU A 102 -0.43 1.68 -3.15
C LEU A 102 -1.17 0.36 -3.32
N MET A 103 -1.66 -0.19 -2.23
CA MET A 103 -2.57 -1.32 -2.24
C MET A 103 -3.54 -1.25 -1.06
N LEU A 104 -4.76 -1.70 -1.29
CA LEU A 104 -5.75 -1.91 -0.25
C LEU A 104 -5.85 -3.41 0.05
N LEU A 105 -5.69 -3.74 1.31
CA LEU A 105 -5.95 -5.06 1.83
C LEU A 105 -7.38 -5.10 2.37
N ILE A 106 -8.06 -6.18 2.07
CA ILE A 106 -9.44 -6.42 2.47
C ILE A 106 -9.47 -7.78 3.15
N LEU A 107 -9.62 -7.78 4.46
CA LEU A 107 -9.71 -8.98 5.29
C LEU A 107 -11.18 -9.34 5.53
N ASP A 108 -11.53 -10.57 5.23
CA ASP A 108 -12.79 -11.17 5.62
C ASP A 108 -12.49 -12.27 6.65
N LYS A 109 -12.71 -11.92 7.93
CA LYS A 109 -12.44 -12.82 9.06
C LYS A 109 -13.38 -14.02 9.07
N ALA A 110 -14.63 -13.85 8.61
CA ALA A 110 -15.61 -14.92 8.58
C ALA A 110 -15.26 -15.98 7.53
N GLN A 111 -14.72 -15.56 6.39
CA GLN A 111 -14.29 -16.46 5.32
C GLN A 111 -12.81 -16.84 5.39
N ASN A 112 -12.07 -16.25 6.33
CA ASN A 112 -10.62 -16.43 6.46
C ASN A 112 -9.88 -16.14 5.14
N THR A 113 -10.20 -15.01 4.52
CA THR A 113 -9.59 -14.55 3.27
C THR A 113 -9.02 -13.15 3.40
N CYS A 114 -7.94 -12.90 2.68
CA CYS A 114 -7.36 -11.58 2.50
C CYS A 114 -7.23 -11.30 1.00
N THR A 115 -7.90 -10.26 0.53
CA THR A 115 -7.83 -9.82 -0.86
C THR A 115 -6.96 -8.55 -0.93
N VAL A 116 -6.01 -8.53 -1.85
CA VAL A 116 -5.16 -7.36 -2.13
C VAL A 116 -5.60 -6.73 -3.42
N LEU A 117 -5.99 -5.46 -3.36
CA LEU A 117 -6.30 -4.62 -4.50
C LEU A 117 -5.15 -3.62 -4.73
N PRO A 118 -4.27 -3.84 -5.72
CA PRO A 118 -3.26 -2.86 -6.10
C PRO A 118 -3.91 -1.63 -6.74
N LEU A 119 -3.42 -0.43 -6.40
CA LEU A 119 -3.94 0.83 -6.93
C LEU A 119 -2.86 1.53 -7.77
N ASN A 120 -3.23 1.97 -8.96
CA ASN A 120 -2.29 2.66 -9.82
C ASN A 120 -2.03 4.07 -9.28
N ARG A 121 -0.77 4.37 -8.97
CA ARG A 121 -0.34 5.67 -8.44
C ARG A 121 -0.64 6.86 -9.35
N ASP A 122 -0.70 6.62 -10.67
CA ASP A 122 -0.96 7.65 -11.67
C ASP A 122 -2.47 7.90 -11.88
N THR A 123 -3.35 7.21 -11.10
CA THR A 123 -4.81 7.39 -11.15
C THR A 123 -5.18 8.83 -10.81
N MET A 124 -5.95 9.45 -11.69
CA MET A 124 -6.46 10.80 -11.50
C MET A 124 -7.68 10.75 -10.55
N THR A 125 -7.54 11.39 -9.41
CA THR A 125 -8.59 11.46 -8.37
C THR A 125 -8.58 12.82 -7.68
N GLN A 126 -9.51 13.04 -6.76
CA GLN A 126 -9.57 14.24 -5.94
C GLN A 126 -8.50 14.16 -4.85
N ILE A 127 -7.69 15.20 -4.74
CA ILE A 127 -6.62 15.32 -3.75
C ILE A 127 -6.88 16.54 -2.89
N ASN A 128 -6.89 16.38 -1.58
CA ASN A 128 -6.92 17.48 -0.64
C ASN A 128 -5.51 18.04 -0.44
N ALA A 129 -5.39 19.35 -0.35
CA ALA A 129 -4.19 20.04 0.09
C ALA A 129 -4.39 20.45 1.56
N LEU A 130 -3.49 20.00 2.43
CA LEU A 130 -3.53 20.31 3.85
C LEU A 130 -2.53 21.43 4.20
N GLY A 131 -2.96 22.34 5.07
CA GLY A 131 -2.11 23.34 5.68
C GLY A 131 -1.22 22.75 6.77
N MET A 132 -0.37 23.58 7.37
CA MET A 132 0.61 23.12 8.37
C MET A 132 0.00 22.57 9.67
N ALA A 133 -1.25 22.89 9.96
CA ALA A 133 -1.99 22.39 11.11
C ALA A 133 -2.99 21.27 10.74
N GLY A 134 -2.86 20.67 9.56
CA GLY A 134 -3.72 19.58 9.09
C GLY A 134 -5.08 20.03 8.52
N GLU A 135 -5.37 21.34 8.52
CA GLU A 135 -6.62 21.86 7.96
C GLU A 135 -6.63 21.79 6.43
N SER A 136 -7.77 21.51 5.84
CA SER A 136 -7.91 21.58 4.38
C SER A 136 -7.85 23.02 3.89
N ILE A 137 -6.89 23.30 3.01
CA ILE A 137 -6.72 24.62 2.35
C ILE A 137 -7.21 24.62 0.91
N GLY A 138 -7.72 23.47 0.42
CA GLY A 138 -8.28 23.32 -0.90
C GLY A 138 -8.18 21.90 -1.41
N SER A 139 -8.65 21.67 -2.63
CA SER A 139 -8.55 20.38 -3.30
C SER A 139 -8.38 20.58 -4.81
N PHE A 140 -7.83 19.56 -5.47
CA PHE A 140 -7.60 19.55 -6.92
C PHE A 140 -7.64 18.12 -7.45
N THR A 141 -7.85 17.96 -8.75
CA THR A 141 -7.72 16.66 -9.40
C THR A 141 -6.24 16.44 -9.76
N GLY A 142 -5.66 15.33 -9.27
CA GLY A 142 -4.27 14.99 -9.48
C GLY A 142 -4.03 13.48 -9.40
N GLN A 143 -2.77 13.08 -9.60
CA GLN A 143 -2.38 11.68 -9.44
C GLN A 143 -2.53 11.26 -7.96
N LEU A 144 -3.07 10.07 -7.73
CA LEU A 144 -3.22 9.48 -6.39
C LEU A 144 -1.92 9.50 -5.57
N ALA A 145 -0.77 9.34 -6.24
CA ALA A 145 0.55 9.45 -5.63
C ALA A 145 0.79 10.75 -4.86
N LEU A 146 0.12 11.84 -5.23
CA LEU A 146 0.30 13.17 -4.64
C LEU A 146 -0.43 13.33 -3.31
N ALA A 147 -1.39 12.48 -3.00
CA ALA A 147 -2.18 12.60 -1.78
C ALA A 147 -1.31 12.66 -0.53
N HIS A 148 -0.29 11.79 -0.43
CA HIS A 148 0.66 11.81 0.69
C HIS A 148 1.52 13.09 0.72
N THR A 149 1.94 13.57 -0.44
CA THR A 149 2.77 14.79 -0.58
C THR A 149 2.06 16.04 -0.06
N TYR A 150 0.74 16.12 -0.26
CA TYR A 150 -0.08 17.26 0.12
C TYR A 150 -0.66 17.16 1.54
N GLY A 151 -0.27 16.16 2.32
CA GLY A 151 -0.50 16.11 3.76
C GLY A 151 0.45 17.03 4.54
N SER A 152 0.12 17.34 5.79
CA SER A 152 0.91 18.25 6.64
C SER A 152 2.05 17.57 7.40
N SER A 153 1.88 16.28 7.71
CA SER A 153 2.83 15.46 8.47
C SER A 153 2.70 13.98 8.13
N GLY A 154 3.54 13.13 8.68
CA GLY A 154 3.52 11.70 8.42
C GLY A 154 2.15 11.07 8.65
N ILE A 155 1.49 11.36 9.78
CA ILE A 155 0.17 10.81 10.10
C ILE A 155 -0.94 11.47 9.26
N ASP A 156 -0.95 12.79 9.15
CA ASP A 156 -1.94 13.51 8.34
C ASP A 156 -1.79 13.19 6.85
N SER A 157 -0.55 13.00 6.38
CA SER A 157 -0.28 12.53 5.01
C SER A 157 -0.85 11.13 4.76
N GLY A 158 -0.80 10.25 5.77
CA GLY A 158 -1.44 8.95 5.73
C GLY A 158 -2.96 9.08 5.59
N TYR A 159 -3.62 9.85 6.46
CA TYR A 159 -5.07 10.09 6.38
C TYR A 159 -5.48 10.79 5.09
N ASN A 160 -4.67 11.71 4.58
CA ASN A 160 -4.94 12.35 3.28
C ASN A 160 -4.89 11.34 2.13
N THR A 161 -3.99 10.35 2.23
CA THR A 161 -3.93 9.25 1.26
C THR A 161 -5.12 8.32 1.38
N VAL A 162 -5.56 8.00 2.61
CA VAL A 162 -6.79 7.25 2.87
C VAL A 162 -7.98 7.94 2.25
N GLN A 163 -8.14 9.25 2.46
CA GLN A 163 -9.26 10.01 1.89
C GLN A 163 -9.26 9.96 0.36
N ALA A 164 -8.11 10.15 -0.28
CA ALA A 164 -8.01 10.10 -1.74
C ALA A 164 -8.33 8.70 -2.31
N VAL A 165 -7.97 7.64 -1.59
CA VAL A 165 -8.33 6.25 -1.95
C VAL A 165 -9.81 6.01 -1.70
N SER A 166 -10.36 6.47 -0.58
CA SER A 166 -11.80 6.40 -0.30
C SER A 166 -12.61 7.08 -1.40
N ASP A 167 -12.24 8.30 -1.79
CA ASP A 167 -12.91 9.03 -2.87
C ASP A 167 -12.86 8.27 -4.21
N LEU A 168 -11.70 7.67 -4.53
CA LEU A 168 -11.54 6.81 -5.71
C LEU A 168 -12.43 5.56 -5.66
N LEU A 169 -12.67 5.02 -4.47
CA LEU A 169 -13.46 3.82 -4.23
C LEU A 169 -14.91 4.15 -3.78
N TYR A 170 -15.43 5.27 -4.27
CA TYR A 170 -16.83 5.71 -4.08
C TYR A 170 -17.25 5.91 -2.63
N GLY A 171 -16.34 6.44 -1.82
CA GLY A 171 -16.57 6.74 -0.41
C GLY A 171 -16.40 5.55 0.53
N ALA A 172 -15.88 4.41 0.05
CA ALA A 172 -15.62 3.27 0.92
C ALA A 172 -14.72 3.67 2.09
N GLN A 173 -15.15 3.37 3.31
CA GLN A 173 -14.37 3.60 4.52
C GLN A 173 -13.18 2.64 4.55
N ILE A 174 -12.02 3.17 4.95
CA ILE A 174 -10.77 2.42 5.11
C ILE A 174 -10.40 2.54 6.59
N ASP A 175 -10.30 1.39 7.26
CA ASP A 175 -10.16 1.35 8.72
C ASP A 175 -8.77 1.78 9.18
N HIS A 176 -7.73 1.36 8.44
CA HIS A 176 -6.35 1.55 8.85
C HIS A 176 -5.43 1.90 7.69
N PHE A 177 -4.30 2.52 8.01
CA PHE A 177 -3.24 2.72 7.04
C PHE A 177 -1.85 2.43 7.60
N ILE A 178 -0.94 2.09 6.70
CA ILE A 178 0.49 2.05 6.91
C ILE A 178 1.17 2.76 5.75
N THR A 179 2.00 3.76 6.03
CA THR A 179 2.95 4.27 5.06
C THR A 179 4.34 3.73 5.36
N VAL A 180 5.05 3.33 4.31
CA VAL A 180 6.39 2.74 4.41
C VAL A 180 7.32 3.41 3.43
N THR A 181 8.53 3.77 3.85
CA THR A 181 9.53 4.29 2.90
C THR A 181 10.02 3.15 2.01
N MET A 182 10.29 3.43 0.75
CA MET A 182 10.78 2.40 -0.18
C MET A 182 12.09 1.74 0.26
N ASP A 183 12.90 2.41 1.08
CA ASP A 183 14.12 1.84 1.65
C ASP A 183 13.86 0.63 2.57
N ALA A 184 12.67 0.56 3.18
CA ALA A 184 12.26 -0.60 3.97
C ALA A 184 12.26 -1.91 3.15
N VAL A 185 12.06 -1.84 1.84
CA VAL A 185 12.10 -3.01 0.95
C VAL A 185 13.45 -3.72 1.04
N ALA A 186 14.55 -2.96 1.04
CA ALA A 186 15.89 -3.54 1.14
C ALA A 186 16.11 -4.21 2.50
N VAL A 187 15.73 -3.54 3.58
CA VAL A 187 15.86 -4.05 4.95
C VAL A 187 15.04 -5.33 5.13
N LEU A 188 13.80 -5.29 4.69
CA LEU A 188 12.88 -6.41 4.80
C LEU A 188 13.32 -7.61 3.97
N ASN A 189 13.74 -7.36 2.73
CA ASN A 189 14.26 -8.40 1.85
C ASN A 189 15.46 -9.12 2.48
N ASP A 190 16.36 -8.39 3.11
CA ASP A 190 17.52 -8.98 3.78
C ASP A 190 17.14 -9.73 5.06
N LEU A 191 16.14 -9.28 5.80
CA LEU A 191 15.61 -9.99 6.97
C LEU A 191 15.10 -11.40 6.64
N VAL A 192 14.52 -11.57 5.45
CA VAL A 192 14.04 -12.89 5.00
C VAL A 192 15.10 -13.70 4.24
N GLY A 193 16.32 -13.16 4.13
CA GLY A 193 17.41 -13.81 3.39
C GLY A 193 17.33 -13.66 1.89
N GLY A 194 16.59 -12.67 1.39
CA GLY A 194 16.40 -12.42 -0.03
C GLY A 194 15.25 -13.22 -0.67
N VAL A 195 14.83 -12.81 -1.85
CA VAL A 195 13.80 -13.49 -2.63
C VAL A 195 14.28 -13.83 -4.04
N THR A 196 13.74 -14.89 -4.63
CA THR A 196 14.07 -15.26 -6.01
C THR A 196 12.89 -14.95 -6.92
N VAL A 197 13.16 -14.22 -7.99
CA VAL A 197 12.16 -13.84 -9.01
C VAL A 197 12.65 -14.17 -10.42
N LEU A 198 11.72 -14.45 -11.33
CA LEU A 198 12.01 -14.44 -12.76
C LEU A 198 12.00 -12.98 -13.23
N VAL A 199 13.11 -12.51 -13.79
CA VAL A 199 13.22 -11.16 -14.35
C VAL A 199 12.62 -11.15 -15.76
N GLU A 200 11.40 -10.67 -15.91
CA GLU A 200 10.71 -10.62 -17.20
C GLU A 200 11.10 -9.40 -18.03
N ASP A 201 11.39 -8.28 -17.39
CA ASP A 201 11.71 -7.01 -18.02
C ASP A 201 13.20 -6.85 -18.32
N ASP A 202 13.52 -6.01 -19.31
CA ASP A 202 14.89 -5.64 -19.65
C ASP A 202 15.41 -4.52 -18.74
N PHE A 203 16.38 -4.85 -17.88
CA PHE A 203 17.08 -3.94 -16.97
C PHE A 203 18.47 -3.52 -17.48
N SER A 204 18.87 -3.86 -18.70
CA SER A 204 20.22 -3.63 -19.22
C SER A 204 20.67 -2.17 -19.15
N ASN A 205 19.72 -1.21 -19.18
CA ASN A 205 20.00 0.22 -19.04
C ASN A 205 20.17 0.68 -17.57
N ILE A 206 19.99 -0.21 -16.59
CA ILE A 206 20.07 0.09 -15.16
C ILE A 206 21.16 -0.74 -14.50
N THR A 207 21.15 -2.07 -14.69
CA THR A 207 22.11 -2.98 -14.08
C THR A 207 22.18 -4.31 -14.81
N ASP A 208 23.39 -4.87 -14.92
CA ASP A 208 23.63 -6.22 -15.46
C ASP A 208 23.26 -7.34 -14.46
N GLN A 209 22.93 -6.98 -13.22
CA GLN A 209 22.57 -7.94 -12.17
C GLN A 209 21.14 -8.46 -12.30
N LEU A 210 20.31 -7.87 -13.17
CA LEU A 210 18.93 -8.27 -13.45
C LEU A 210 18.77 -8.68 -14.93
N PRO A 211 19.42 -9.77 -15.37
CA PRO A 211 19.35 -10.22 -16.76
C PRO A 211 17.96 -10.73 -17.12
N GLN A 212 17.39 -10.23 -18.20
CA GLN A 212 16.07 -10.64 -18.67
C GLN A 212 16.00 -12.14 -18.95
N GLY A 213 14.90 -12.76 -18.57
CA GLY A 213 14.59 -14.18 -18.79
C GLY A 213 15.29 -15.13 -17.79
N GLN A 214 15.94 -14.63 -16.76
CA GLN A 214 16.62 -15.45 -15.76
C GLN A 214 15.98 -15.32 -14.38
N GLU A 215 16.08 -16.41 -13.60
CA GLU A 215 15.80 -16.35 -12.17
C GLU A 215 16.95 -15.69 -11.45
N VAL A 216 16.66 -14.66 -10.65
CA VAL A 216 17.64 -13.89 -9.88
C VAL A 216 17.25 -13.89 -8.42
N HIS A 217 18.22 -14.21 -7.56
CA HIS A 217 18.07 -14.05 -6.13
C HIS A 217 18.37 -12.59 -5.75
N LEU A 218 17.31 -11.87 -5.38
CA LEU A 218 17.39 -10.47 -5.02
C LEU A 218 17.83 -10.30 -3.56
N THR A 219 18.81 -9.45 -3.32
CA THR A 219 19.29 -9.08 -1.99
C THR A 219 19.30 -7.56 -1.85
N GLY A 220 19.01 -7.04 -0.65
CA GLY A 220 19.16 -5.64 -0.30
C GLY A 220 18.70 -4.65 -1.35
N SER A 221 19.62 -3.80 -1.79
CA SER A 221 19.36 -2.75 -2.78
C SER A 221 18.95 -3.26 -4.16
N LEU A 222 19.29 -4.52 -4.51
CA LEU A 222 18.87 -5.10 -5.79
C LEU A 222 17.35 -5.36 -5.81
N ALA A 223 16.78 -5.79 -4.68
CA ALA A 223 15.34 -5.92 -4.50
C ALA A 223 14.64 -4.56 -4.66
N LEU A 224 15.18 -3.52 -4.01
CA LEU A 224 14.67 -2.17 -4.15
C LEU A 224 14.75 -1.69 -5.62
N THR A 225 15.87 -1.93 -6.30
CA THR A 225 16.04 -1.60 -7.72
C THR A 225 14.98 -2.31 -8.57
N TYR A 226 14.74 -3.60 -8.34
CA TYR A 226 13.76 -4.39 -9.08
C TYR A 226 12.33 -3.82 -8.95
N VAL A 227 11.87 -3.49 -7.74
CA VAL A 227 10.50 -3.03 -7.50
C VAL A 227 10.27 -1.55 -7.83
N ARG A 228 11.33 -0.70 -7.76
CA ARG A 228 11.22 0.75 -7.91
C ARG A 228 11.41 1.22 -9.35
N SER A 229 12.26 0.56 -10.13
CA SER A 229 12.65 1.03 -11.46
C SER A 229 11.45 1.14 -12.40
N ARG A 230 11.30 2.29 -13.05
CA ARG A 230 10.27 2.56 -14.06
C ARG A 230 10.89 3.09 -15.34
N ARG A 231 11.73 4.14 -15.20
CA ARG A 231 12.41 4.76 -16.34
C ARG A 231 13.42 3.79 -16.90
N SER A 232 13.49 3.69 -18.22
CA SER A 232 14.41 2.80 -18.97
C SER A 232 14.20 1.30 -18.72
N VAL A 233 13.04 0.90 -18.20
CA VAL A 233 12.62 -0.49 -18.08
C VAL A 233 11.30 -0.68 -18.81
N ALA A 234 11.19 -1.70 -19.64
CA ALA A 234 10.00 -2.04 -20.42
C ALA A 234 9.40 -0.82 -21.17
N ASP A 235 8.09 -0.66 -21.18
CA ASP A 235 7.37 0.47 -21.80
C ASP A 235 7.33 1.75 -20.92
N GLN A 236 8.01 1.74 -19.80
CA GLN A 236 8.09 2.83 -18.82
C GLN A 236 6.75 3.18 -18.16
N THR A 237 5.72 2.37 -18.33
CA THR A 237 4.42 2.58 -17.65
C THR A 237 4.46 2.12 -16.19
N ASN A 238 3.52 2.63 -15.40
CA ASN A 238 3.34 2.16 -14.04
C ASN A 238 2.79 0.72 -14.00
N ILE A 239 2.07 0.29 -15.02
CA ILE A 239 1.47 -1.05 -15.10
C ILE A 239 2.54 -2.14 -15.02
N ASN A 240 3.62 -2.03 -15.79
CA ASN A 240 4.72 -3.00 -15.75
C ASN A 240 5.45 -2.97 -14.40
N ARG A 241 5.61 -1.79 -13.79
CA ARG A 241 6.15 -1.72 -12.43
C ARG A 241 5.25 -2.43 -11.42
N MET A 242 3.94 -2.25 -11.50
CA MET A 242 2.98 -2.94 -10.62
C MET A 242 3.01 -4.46 -10.82
N ALA A 243 3.16 -4.95 -12.05
CA ALA A 243 3.34 -6.37 -12.32
C ALA A 243 4.60 -6.93 -11.65
N ARG A 244 5.74 -6.22 -11.74
CA ARG A 244 6.97 -6.60 -11.02
C ARG A 244 6.81 -6.56 -9.50
N GLN A 245 6.15 -5.53 -9.00
CA GLN A 245 5.82 -5.45 -7.57
C GLN A 245 5.00 -6.66 -7.13
N LYS A 246 3.99 -7.05 -7.90
CA LYS A 246 3.21 -8.27 -7.63
C LYS A 246 4.10 -9.52 -7.60
N THR A 247 4.96 -9.71 -8.62
CA THR A 247 5.90 -10.84 -8.66
C THR A 247 6.83 -10.87 -7.45
N TYR A 248 7.41 -9.72 -7.11
CA TYR A 248 8.26 -9.58 -5.92
C TYR A 248 7.50 -9.91 -4.63
N LEU A 249 6.33 -9.38 -4.53
CA LEU A 249 5.48 -9.55 -3.38
C LEU A 249 5.09 -11.04 -3.20
N GLU A 250 4.74 -11.74 -4.25
CA GLU A 250 4.44 -13.19 -4.21
C GLU A 250 5.68 -14.00 -3.78
N ALA A 251 6.86 -13.66 -4.30
CA ALA A 251 8.11 -14.33 -3.93
C ALA A 251 8.52 -14.05 -2.48
N LEU A 252 8.38 -12.81 -2.04
CA LEU A 252 8.66 -12.40 -0.67
C LEU A 252 7.78 -13.16 0.34
N TYR A 253 6.53 -13.38 0.01
CA TYR A 253 5.60 -14.16 0.82
C TYR A 253 6.04 -15.62 1.02
N GLU A 254 6.41 -16.28 -0.05
CA GLU A 254 6.90 -17.66 0.09
C GLU A 254 8.13 -17.72 0.99
N GLN A 255 9.00 -16.74 0.83
CA GLN A 255 10.22 -16.67 1.63
C GLN A 255 9.91 -16.43 3.11
N LEU A 256 8.94 -15.58 3.42
CA LEU A 256 8.49 -15.33 4.79
C LEU A 256 7.89 -16.55 5.46
N LYS A 257 7.04 -17.27 4.75
CA LYS A 257 6.46 -18.53 5.27
C LYS A 257 7.51 -19.62 5.54
N ALA A 258 8.63 -19.55 4.83
CA ALA A 258 9.72 -20.47 5.05
C ALA A 258 10.59 -20.09 6.27
N GLN A 259 10.45 -18.84 6.79
CA GLN A 259 11.25 -18.37 7.90
C GLN A 259 10.78 -18.96 9.25
N PRO A 260 11.74 -19.24 10.18
CA PRO A 260 11.39 -19.49 11.57
C PRO A 260 10.66 -18.28 12.20
N ALA A 261 9.77 -18.53 13.13
CA ALA A 261 9.03 -17.46 13.83
C ALA A 261 9.95 -16.41 14.49
N GLU A 262 11.16 -16.83 14.88
CA GLU A 262 12.17 -15.98 15.52
C GLU A 262 12.83 -14.98 14.56
N THR A 263 12.68 -15.15 13.25
CA THR A 263 13.26 -14.24 12.23
C THR A 263 12.73 -12.82 12.42
N PHE A 264 11.48 -12.70 12.81
CA PHE A 264 10.84 -11.42 13.18
C PHE A 264 10.97 -11.13 14.68
N SER A 265 12.17 -11.32 15.23
CA SER A 265 12.48 -10.93 16.60
C SER A 265 12.28 -9.42 16.81
N ALA A 266 12.06 -9.01 18.06
CA ALA A 266 11.92 -7.58 18.44
C ALA A 266 13.08 -6.71 17.91
N LYS A 267 14.28 -7.29 17.74
CA LYS A 267 15.43 -6.58 17.17
C LYS A 267 15.26 -6.30 15.67
N ALA A 268 14.83 -7.30 14.89
CA ALA A 268 14.60 -7.15 13.45
C ALA A 268 13.53 -6.09 13.16
N LEU A 269 12.56 -6.05 14.02
CA LEU A 269 11.42 -5.15 13.94
C LEU A 269 11.78 -3.72 14.34
N LEU A 270 12.73 -3.55 15.27
CA LEU A 270 13.34 -2.25 15.54
C LEU A 270 14.04 -1.66 14.32
N GLU A 271 14.66 -2.50 13.50
CA GLU A 271 15.34 -2.06 12.27
C GLU A 271 14.37 -1.48 11.23
N LEU A 272 13.10 -1.88 11.26
CA LEU A 272 12.06 -1.41 10.34
C LEU A 272 11.29 -0.18 10.85
N SER A 273 11.26 0.06 12.16
CA SER A 273 10.48 1.16 12.78
C SER A 273 10.76 2.55 12.19
N PRO A 274 12.01 2.93 11.84
CA PRO A 274 12.27 4.26 11.27
C PRO A 274 11.65 4.48 9.89
N TYR A 275 11.18 3.42 9.28
CA TYR A 275 10.67 3.43 7.91
C TYR A 275 9.14 3.41 7.81
N LEU A 276 8.45 3.48 8.95
CA LEU A 276 6.99 3.26 9.02
C LEU A 276 6.26 4.40 9.71
N VAL A 277 5.05 4.71 9.22
CA VAL A 277 4.03 5.52 9.91
C VAL A 277 2.68 4.80 9.76
N SER A 278 1.94 4.67 10.85
CA SER A 278 0.61 4.04 10.87
C SER A 278 -0.27 4.67 11.93
N ASP A 279 -1.58 4.59 11.76
CA ASP A 279 -2.60 4.90 12.77
C ASP A 279 -2.87 3.74 13.72
N CYS A 280 -2.42 2.53 13.37
CA CYS A 280 -2.60 1.36 14.21
C CYS A 280 -1.68 1.37 15.42
N SER A 281 -2.19 0.88 16.57
CA SER A 281 -1.34 0.48 17.68
C SER A 281 -0.49 -0.75 17.35
N ALA A 282 0.59 -0.97 18.10
CA ALA A 282 1.41 -2.17 17.96
C ALA A 282 0.61 -3.47 18.13
N ALA A 283 -0.34 -3.48 19.05
CA ALA A 283 -1.17 -4.64 19.31
C ALA A 283 -2.08 -4.92 18.11
N ALA A 284 -2.77 -3.90 17.59
CA ALA A 284 -3.64 -4.01 16.41
C ALA A 284 -2.87 -4.51 15.19
N LEU A 285 -1.67 -3.97 14.94
CA LEU A 285 -0.83 -4.42 13.84
C LEU A 285 -0.38 -5.87 14.00
N SER A 286 -0.12 -6.31 15.24
CA SER A 286 0.23 -7.71 15.52
C SER A 286 -0.94 -8.66 15.28
N GLU A 287 -2.16 -8.25 15.62
CA GLU A 287 -3.38 -9.01 15.36
C GLU A 287 -3.65 -9.10 13.85
N LEU A 288 -3.67 -7.97 13.16
CA LEU A 288 -3.79 -7.91 11.70
C LEU A 288 -2.77 -8.81 11.00
N TYR A 289 -1.53 -8.78 11.47
CA TYR A 289 -0.47 -9.62 10.97
C TYR A 289 -0.81 -11.11 11.07
N GLN A 290 -1.24 -11.59 12.24
CA GLN A 290 -1.60 -12.99 12.43
C GLN A 290 -2.80 -13.39 11.58
N GLU A 291 -3.83 -12.55 11.53
CA GLU A 291 -5.02 -12.78 10.71
C GLU A 291 -4.68 -12.90 9.22
N ILE A 292 -3.81 -12.04 8.73
CA ILE A 292 -3.34 -12.10 7.35
C ILE A 292 -2.55 -13.39 7.09
N LEU A 293 -1.70 -13.83 8.05
CA LEU A 293 -0.95 -15.08 7.95
C LEU A 293 -1.84 -16.29 7.82
N ASP A 294 -2.89 -16.31 8.60
CA ASP A 294 -3.80 -17.44 8.66
C ASP A 294 -4.81 -17.43 7.50
N SER A 295 -5.00 -16.26 6.86
CA SER A 295 -5.96 -16.07 5.77
C SER A 295 -5.49 -16.67 4.44
N LYS A 296 -6.45 -17.02 3.59
CA LYS A 296 -6.19 -17.31 2.18
C LYS A 296 -6.03 -16.02 1.40
N LEU A 297 -4.81 -15.71 0.95
CA LEU A 297 -4.56 -14.51 0.16
C LEU A 297 -4.94 -14.65 -1.30
N THR A 298 -5.46 -13.56 -1.87
CA THR A 298 -5.64 -13.36 -3.30
C THR A 298 -5.13 -11.97 -3.67
N VAL A 299 -4.17 -11.90 -4.59
CA VAL A 299 -3.70 -10.63 -5.15
C VAL A 299 -4.38 -10.40 -6.49
N LEU A 300 -5.19 -9.38 -6.57
CA LEU A 300 -5.87 -8.97 -7.80
C LEU A 300 -4.89 -8.30 -8.77
N ASP A 301 -5.30 -8.18 -10.01
CA ASP A 301 -4.69 -7.21 -10.90
C ASP A 301 -5.22 -5.81 -10.58
N ALA A 302 -4.44 -4.77 -10.92
CA ALA A 302 -4.90 -3.40 -10.76
C ALA A 302 -6.16 -3.14 -11.59
N PRO A 303 -7.04 -2.20 -11.16
CA PRO A 303 -8.19 -1.81 -11.95
C PRO A 303 -7.81 -1.49 -13.39
N GLU A 304 -8.61 -1.99 -14.34
CA GLU A 304 -8.42 -1.70 -15.75
C GLU A 304 -8.69 -0.24 -16.06
N GLY A 305 -8.01 0.32 -17.07
CA GLY A 305 -8.18 1.71 -17.47
C GLY A 305 -7.21 2.11 -18.57
N GLU A 306 -7.17 3.39 -18.86
CA GLU A 306 -6.34 3.98 -19.90
C GLU A 306 -5.23 4.86 -19.31
N SER A 307 -4.00 4.64 -19.76
CA SER A 307 -2.87 5.52 -19.46
C SER A 307 -2.71 6.55 -20.57
N VAL A 308 -2.81 7.82 -20.23
CA VAL A 308 -2.71 8.94 -21.16
C VAL A 308 -1.47 9.78 -20.83
N ARG A 309 -0.77 10.24 -21.85
CA ARG A 309 0.31 11.19 -21.66
C ARG A 309 -0.26 12.59 -21.47
N GLY A 310 -0.30 13.07 -20.23
CA GLY A 310 -0.62 14.45 -19.92
C GLY A 310 0.50 15.43 -20.29
N GLU A 311 0.31 16.71 -19.99
CA GLU A 311 1.31 17.75 -20.31
C GLU A 311 2.65 17.54 -19.59
N LYS A 312 2.62 17.10 -18.33
CA LYS A 312 3.80 16.99 -17.45
C LYS A 312 4.11 15.57 -17.02
N PHE A 313 3.10 14.70 -16.88
CA PHE A 313 3.23 13.35 -16.34
C PHE A 313 2.27 12.39 -17.04
N MET A 314 2.38 11.10 -16.73
CA MET A 314 1.40 10.10 -17.17
C MET A 314 0.17 10.19 -16.27
N GLU A 315 -1.01 10.11 -16.85
CA GLU A 315 -2.31 10.11 -16.18
C GLU A 315 -2.96 8.76 -16.41
N PHE A 316 -3.61 8.22 -15.40
CA PHE A 316 -4.37 6.97 -15.53
C PHE A 316 -5.84 7.23 -15.19
N TYR A 317 -6.71 6.81 -16.09
CA TYR A 317 -8.15 6.91 -15.95
C TYR A 317 -8.74 5.50 -15.91
N PRO A 318 -9.23 5.04 -14.74
CA PRO A 318 -9.84 3.72 -14.63
C PRO A 318 -11.11 3.64 -15.48
N ASP A 319 -11.39 2.44 -16.00
CA ASP A 319 -12.72 2.13 -16.57
C ASP A 319 -13.75 2.19 -15.45
N GLU A 320 -14.54 3.24 -15.44
CA GLU A 320 -15.43 3.56 -14.34
C GLU A 320 -16.47 2.46 -14.07
N GLN A 321 -17.02 1.85 -15.12
CA GLN A 321 -18.00 0.78 -14.95
C GLN A 321 -17.38 -0.49 -14.33
N LYS A 322 -16.16 -0.82 -14.75
CA LYS A 322 -15.43 -1.95 -14.21
C LYS A 322 -14.98 -1.68 -12.76
N LEU A 323 -14.51 -0.46 -12.49
CA LEU A 323 -14.12 -0.05 -11.15
C LEU A 323 -15.32 -0.08 -10.20
N GLN A 324 -16.46 0.49 -10.59
CA GLN A 324 -17.70 0.46 -9.80
C GLN A 324 -18.09 -0.97 -9.42
N ARG A 325 -18.10 -1.86 -10.43
CA ARG A 325 -18.44 -3.26 -10.18
C ARG A 325 -17.45 -3.94 -9.25
N LEU A 326 -16.15 -3.73 -9.48
CA LEU A 326 -15.08 -4.30 -8.65
C LEU A 326 -15.22 -3.85 -7.19
N VAL A 327 -15.47 -2.55 -6.97
CA VAL A 327 -15.62 -1.97 -5.62
C VAL A 327 -16.84 -2.57 -4.92
N ILE A 328 -17.97 -2.70 -5.63
CA ILE A 328 -19.16 -3.34 -5.06
C ILE A 328 -18.87 -4.79 -4.69
N ASP A 329 -18.31 -5.55 -5.61
CA ASP A 329 -18.02 -6.97 -5.40
C ASP A 329 -17.03 -7.21 -4.24
N LEU A 330 -16.17 -6.23 -3.91
CA LEU A 330 -15.15 -6.34 -2.87
C LEU A 330 -15.55 -5.77 -1.52
N LEU A 331 -16.29 -4.65 -1.50
CA LEU A 331 -16.46 -3.84 -0.28
C LEU A 331 -17.91 -3.64 0.14
N PHE A 332 -18.87 -3.95 -0.73
CA PHE A 332 -20.28 -3.63 -0.47
C PHE A 332 -21.16 -4.88 -0.52
N ILE A 333 -22.25 -4.85 0.19
CA ILE A 333 -23.31 -5.84 0.18
C ILE A 333 -24.63 -5.17 -0.21
N PRO A 334 -25.61 -5.91 -0.76
CA PRO A 334 -26.93 -5.34 -1.02
C PRO A 334 -27.51 -4.74 0.25
N ALA A 335 -27.93 -3.48 0.18
CA ALA A 335 -28.63 -2.85 1.29
C ALA A 335 -29.94 -3.61 1.55
N GLU A 336 -30.20 -3.97 2.79
CA GLU A 336 -31.49 -4.57 3.15
C GLU A 336 -32.58 -3.56 2.81
N ALA A 337 -33.59 -4.02 2.06
CA ALA A 337 -34.73 -3.17 1.80
C ALA A 337 -35.34 -2.82 3.16
N SER A 338 -35.24 -1.55 3.55
CA SER A 338 -35.94 -1.06 4.74
C SER A 338 -37.41 -1.44 4.56
N ALA A 339 -37.84 -2.41 5.37
CA ALA A 339 -39.23 -2.79 5.44
C ALA A 339 -40.03 -1.55 5.87
N GLY A 340 -40.63 -0.83 4.86
CA GLY A 340 -41.47 0.33 5.05
C GLY A 340 -42.82 -0.01 5.69
#